data_996dfd9aabc7ae6cb80c4b224b981613
#
_entry.id   996dfd9aabc7ae6cb80c4b224b981613
#
_cell.length_a   1.000
_cell.length_b   1.000
_cell.length_c   1.000
_cell.angle_alpha   90.00
_cell.angle_beta   90.00
_cell.angle_gamma   90.00
#
_symmetry.space_group_name_H-M   'P 1'
#
loop_
_entity.id
_entity.type
_entity.pdbx_description
1 polymer ?
#
loop_
_entity_poly.entity_id
_entity_poly.type
_entity_poly.pdbx_seq_one_letter_code
_entity_poly.pdbx_strand_id
1 'polypeptide(L)'
;MKTLIKYITNIQTGLFAKPAGIGELVYLQSKHFDESGHLLSDLHPDLLAEGISEKHLLRDGDVLFAAKGTKNFAAVFENHNEPSVASTSFFVIRLTDNKVLPRFLAWFLNNPTTQTLLKAQAIGTSIPSISKQVLENLEIPVPDIKTQKAVVEISKLRNREKFLK
;
A
#
# COMPACT_ATOMS: atom_id res chain seq x y z
N MET A 1 16.92 -15.85 -2.00
CA MET A 1 17.54 -14.71 -1.30
C MET A 1 16.47 -13.99 -0.49
N LYS A 2 16.82 -13.47 0.65
CA LYS A 2 15.95 -12.62 1.46
C LYS A 2 16.63 -11.28 1.72
N THR A 3 15.86 -10.23 1.87
CA THR A 3 16.40 -8.92 2.21
C THR A 3 15.43 -8.19 3.13
N LEU A 4 15.92 -7.20 3.85
CA LEU A 4 15.05 -6.30 4.61
C LEU A 4 14.40 -5.30 3.66
N ILE A 5 13.15 -4.98 3.92
CA ILE A 5 12.39 -4.06 3.06
C ILE A 5 13.10 -2.71 2.92
N LYS A 6 13.73 -2.23 4.00
CA LYS A 6 14.44 -0.93 3.96
C LYS A 6 15.54 -0.83 2.90
N TYR A 7 16.12 -1.95 2.49
CA TYR A 7 17.21 -1.94 1.52
C TYR A 7 16.73 -1.85 0.07
N ILE A 8 15.46 -2.08 -0.18
CA ILE A 8 14.90 -2.10 -1.54
C ILE A 8 13.79 -1.07 -1.73
N THR A 9 13.51 -0.24 -0.73
CA THR A 9 12.40 0.71 -0.77
C THR A 9 12.79 2.05 -0.16
N ASN A 10 11.99 3.08 -0.54
CA ASN A 10 11.86 4.31 0.22
C ASN A 10 10.44 4.32 0.78
N ILE A 11 10.30 4.57 2.07
CA ILE A 11 9.00 4.60 2.74
C ILE A 11 8.78 6.00 3.28
N GLN A 12 7.64 6.60 2.91
CA GLN A 12 7.24 7.90 3.46
C GLN A 12 5.82 7.85 3.97
N THR A 13 5.51 8.69 4.96
CA THR A 13 4.15 8.84 5.47
C THR A 13 3.32 9.63 4.46
N GLY A 14 2.03 9.28 4.35
CA GLY A 14 1.11 10.05 3.55
C GLY A 14 0.88 11.45 4.10
N LEU A 15 0.08 12.22 3.40
CA LEU A 15 -0.12 13.65 3.64
C LEU A 15 -1.42 13.89 4.41
N PHE A 16 -1.37 14.71 5.47
CA PHE A 16 -2.59 15.20 6.08
C PHE A 16 -3.15 16.35 5.25
N ALA A 17 -4.41 16.23 4.83
CA ALA A 17 -5.09 17.27 4.07
C ALA A 17 -6.59 17.15 4.25
N LYS A 18 -7.30 18.23 3.93
CA LYS A 18 -8.76 18.29 4.00
C LYS A 18 -9.33 18.37 2.59
N PRO A 19 -10.06 17.36 2.13
CA PRO A 19 -10.74 17.45 0.83
C PRO A 19 -11.73 18.61 0.81
N ALA A 20 -11.78 19.31 -0.33
CA ALA A 20 -12.66 20.45 -0.52
C ALA A 20 -13.90 20.09 -1.34
N GLY A 21 -14.06 18.83 -1.73
CA GLY A 21 -15.14 18.37 -2.60
C GLY A 21 -14.86 18.54 -4.08
N ILE A 22 -13.97 19.47 -4.44
CA ILE A 22 -13.49 19.69 -5.80
C ILE A 22 -11.98 19.90 -5.75
N GLY A 23 -11.28 19.67 -6.84
CA GLY A 23 -9.84 19.88 -6.92
C GLY A 23 -9.20 19.17 -8.07
N GLU A 24 -7.88 19.17 -8.07
CA GLU A 24 -7.06 18.56 -9.11
C GLU A 24 -6.50 17.19 -8.70
N LEU A 25 -6.53 16.87 -7.39
CA LEU A 25 -5.93 15.65 -6.86
C LEU A 25 -6.97 14.74 -6.23
N VAL A 26 -6.80 13.43 -6.40
CA VAL A 26 -7.56 12.43 -5.66
C VAL A 26 -6.87 12.20 -4.32
N TYR A 27 -7.61 12.32 -3.23
CA TYR A 27 -7.10 12.07 -1.89
C TYR A 27 -7.50 10.67 -1.43
N LEU A 28 -6.53 9.74 -1.45
CA LEU A 28 -6.78 8.34 -1.09
C LEU A 28 -6.72 8.15 0.42
N GLN A 29 -7.80 7.61 0.97
CA GLN A 29 -7.93 7.30 2.39
C GLN A 29 -8.21 5.81 2.55
N SER A 30 -7.90 5.26 3.72
CA SER A 30 -8.09 3.83 3.96
C SER A 30 -9.55 3.39 3.79
N LYS A 31 -10.51 4.27 4.08
CA LYS A 31 -11.94 3.98 3.91
C LYS A 31 -12.36 3.71 2.46
N HIS A 32 -11.52 4.09 1.49
CA HIS A 32 -11.81 3.90 0.06
C HIS A 32 -11.47 2.49 -0.43
N PHE A 33 -10.88 1.66 0.43
CA PHE A 33 -10.44 0.31 0.08
C PHE A 33 -11.13 -0.74 0.93
N ASP A 34 -11.25 -1.97 0.41
CA ASP A 34 -11.67 -3.11 1.20
C ASP A 34 -10.48 -3.70 1.99
N GLU A 35 -10.72 -4.76 2.75
CA GLU A 35 -9.71 -5.39 3.61
C GLU A 35 -8.57 -6.03 2.83
N SER A 36 -8.78 -6.30 1.55
CA SER A 36 -7.77 -6.91 0.68
C SER A 36 -7.00 -5.88 -0.15
N GLY A 37 -7.29 -4.59 0.04
CA GLY A 37 -6.62 -3.52 -0.69
C GLY A 37 -7.23 -3.21 -2.04
N HIS A 38 -8.48 -3.59 -2.28
CA HIS A 38 -9.18 -3.27 -3.51
C HIS A 38 -9.97 -1.98 -3.35
N LEU A 39 -9.90 -1.12 -4.34
CA LEU A 39 -10.66 0.13 -4.36
C LEU A 39 -12.15 -0.17 -4.44
N LEU A 40 -12.94 0.43 -3.53
CA LEU A 40 -14.37 0.15 -3.44
C LEU A 40 -15.19 0.83 -4.54
N SER A 41 -14.72 1.97 -5.04
CA SER A 41 -15.39 2.71 -6.10
C SER A 41 -14.41 3.66 -6.77
N ASP A 42 -14.75 4.10 -7.97
CA ASP A 42 -13.97 5.14 -8.63
C ASP A 42 -14.08 6.44 -7.86
N LEU A 43 -12.97 7.14 -7.72
CA LEU A 43 -12.89 8.39 -6.99
C LEU A 43 -12.66 9.54 -7.97
N HIS A 44 -13.20 10.69 -7.62
CA HIS A 44 -12.97 11.91 -8.40
C HIS A 44 -12.03 12.84 -7.63
N PRO A 45 -11.32 13.75 -8.32
CA PRO A 45 -10.46 14.72 -7.64
C PRO A 45 -11.25 15.60 -6.69
N ASP A 46 -10.85 15.62 -5.43
CA ASP A 46 -11.54 16.35 -4.36
C ASP A 46 -10.59 17.19 -3.51
N LEU A 47 -9.31 17.23 -3.84
CA LEU A 47 -8.29 17.93 -3.10
C LEU A 47 -7.61 18.98 -3.97
N LEU A 48 -7.52 20.21 -3.45
CA LEU A 48 -6.82 21.28 -4.16
C LEU A 48 -5.30 21.04 -4.13
N ALA A 49 -4.65 21.22 -5.27
CA ALA A 49 -3.22 20.97 -5.42
C ALA A 49 -2.36 22.07 -4.78
N GLU A 50 -2.95 23.24 -4.52
CA GLU A 50 -2.22 24.38 -3.97
C GLU A 50 -1.58 24.02 -2.62
N GLY A 51 -0.30 24.29 -2.48
CA GLY A 51 0.43 24.01 -1.25
C GLY A 51 0.89 22.57 -1.07
N ILE A 52 0.59 21.68 -2.02
CA ILE A 52 0.99 20.28 -1.93
C ILE A 52 2.28 20.06 -2.74
N SER A 53 3.32 19.56 -2.05
CA SER A 53 4.59 19.27 -2.68
C SER A 53 4.48 18.08 -3.64
N GLU A 54 5.18 18.13 -4.76
CA GLU A 54 5.24 17.05 -5.73
C GLU A 54 5.75 15.73 -5.14
N LYS A 55 6.53 15.78 -4.05
CA LYS A 55 7.01 14.55 -3.40
C LYS A 55 5.89 13.67 -2.87
N HIS A 56 4.70 14.23 -2.64
CA HIS A 56 3.53 13.49 -2.16
C HIS A 56 2.71 12.87 -3.29
N LEU A 57 2.97 13.26 -4.54
CA LEU A 57 2.27 12.64 -5.67
C LEU A 57 2.67 11.17 -5.79
N LEU A 58 1.66 10.32 -5.88
CA LEU A 58 1.88 8.89 -6.04
C LEU A 58 2.37 8.60 -7.46
N ARG A 59 3.21 7.58 -7.58
CA ARG A 59 3.72 7.09 -8.86
C ARG A 59 3.19 5.69 -9.10
N ASP A 60 3.04 5.36 -10.38
CA ASP A 60 2.64 4.01 -10.77
C ASP A 60 3.58 2.99 -10.13
N GLY A 61 3.00 1.98 -9.48
CA GLY A 61 3.77 0.96 -8.77
C GLY A 61 4.05 1.26 -7.31
N ASP A 62 3.70 2.43 -6.79
CA ASP A 62 3.79 2.68 -5.35
C ASP A 62 2.87 1.71 -4.60
N VAL A 63 3.35 1.20 -3.47
CA VAL A 63 2.54 0.32 -2.62
C VAL A 63 2.08 1.12 -1.41
N LEU A 64 0.77 1.18 -1.23
CA LEU A 64 0.14 1.86 -0.09
C LEU A 64 -0.09 0.83 1.01
N PHE A 65 0.43 1.09 2.20
CA PHE A 65 0.23 0.21 3.34
C PHE A 65 -0.58 0.93 4.41
N ALA A 66 -1.74 0.39 4.77
CA ALA A 66 -2.62 0.96 5.79
C ALA A 66 -2.04 0.64 7.18
N ALA A 67 -1.36 1.61 7.77
CA ALA A 67 -0.61 1.41 9.01
C ALA A 67 -1.45 1.63 10.26
N LYS A 68 -2.54 2.37 10.18
CA LYS A 68 -3.40 2.71 11.32
C LYS A 68 -4.67 1.87 11.33
N GLY A 69 -5.06 1.42 12.53
CA GLY A 69 -6.26 0.63 12.70
C GLY A 69 -5.99 -0.86 12.64
N THR A 70 -7.06 -1.65 12.56
CA THR A 70 -6.99 -3.12 12.59
C THR A 70 -6.90 -3.77 11.23
N LYS A 71 -7.15 -3.02 10.16
CA LYS A 71 -7.10 -3.50 8.78
C LYS A 71 -5.83 -2.95 8.12
N ASN A 72 -4.79 -3.77 8.08
CA ASN A 72 -3.46 -3.36 7.63
C ASN A 72 -3.16 -3.94 6.24
N PHE A 73 -3.98 -3.57 5.28
CA PHE A 73 -3.85 -4.05 3.90
C PHE A 73 -2.75 -3.28 3.15
N ALA A 74 -2.26 -3.90 2.09
CA ALA A 74 -1.38 -3.26 1.11
C ALA A 74 -2.09 -3.21 -0.25
N ALA A 75 -1.96 -2.10 -0.96
CA ALA A 75 -2.56 -1.90 -2.27
C ALA A 75 -1.54 -1.27 -3.22
N VAL A 76 -1.50 -1.74 -4.47
CA VAL A 76 -0.63 -1.15 -5.49
C VAL A 76 -1.36 0.01 -6.14
N PHE A 77 -0.71 1.18 -6.15
CA PHE A 77 -1.24 2.33 -6.87
C PHE A 77 -0.96 2.18 -8.37
N GLU A 78 -2.02 2.26 -9.15
CA GLU A 78 -1.92 2.29 -10.60
C GLU A 78 -2.40 3.66 -11.08
N ASN A 79 -1.54 4.34 -11.81
CA ASN A 79 -1.85 5.68 -12.29
C ASN A 79 -2.66 5.58 -13.58
N HIS A 80 -3.97 5.50 -13.46
CA HIS A 80 -4.83 5.41 -14.65
C HIS A 80 -4.98 6.76 -15.33
N ASN A 81 -5.44 7.78 -14.62
CA ASN A 81 -5.73 9.08 -15.23
C ASN A 81 -5.56 10.26 -14.29
N GLU A 82 -5.76 10.08 -13.01
CA GLU A 82 -5.86 11.19 -12.08
C GLU A 82 -4.67 11.23 -11.12
N PRO A 83 -4.00 12.38 -10.99
CA PRO A 83 -2.95 12.50 -9.99
C PRO A 83 -3.53 12.32 -8.59
N SER A 84 -2.82 11.60 -7.74
CA SER A 84 -3.31 11.19 -6.42
C SER A 84 -2.26 11.37 -5.35
N VAL A 85 -2.73 11.60 -4.12
CA VAL A 85 -1.90 11.58 -2.92
C VAL A 85 -2.57 10.69 -1.88
N ALA A 86 -1.77 10.08 -1.00
CA ALA A 86 -2.27 9.21 0.05
C ALA A 86 -2.38 9.99 1.36
N SER A 87 -3.38 9.63 2.18
CA SER A 87 -3.55 10.21 3.52
C SER A 87 -2.52 9.68 4.52
N THR A 88 -2.50 10.27 5.71
CA THR A 88 -1.59 9.86 6.79
C THR A 88 -1.91 8.48 7.37
N SER A 89 -3.02 7.86 7.01
CA SER A 89 -3.30 6.48 7.39
C SER A 89 -2.43 5.48 6.63
N PHE A 90 -1.78 5.94 5.56
CA PHE A 90 -0.90 5.11 4.75
C PHE A 90 0.57 5.44 4.92
N PHE A 91 1.41 4.42 4.83
CA PHE A 91 2.78 4.58 4.36
C PHE A 91 2.80 4.35 2.86
N VAL A 92 3.55 5.18 2.15
CA VAL A 92 3.79 5.01 0.71
C VAL A 92 5.15 4.34 0.55
N ILE A 93 5.14 3.12 0.03
CA ILE A 93 6.34 2.31 -0.16
C ILE A 93 6.70 2.34 -1.64
N ARG A 94 7.86 2.91 -1.95
CA ARG A 94 8.34 3.02 -3.33
C ARG A 94 9.56 2.16 -3.51
N LEU A 95 9.47 1.20 -4.43
CA LEU A 95 10.61 0.32 -4.75
C LEU A 95 11.72 1.12 -5.43
N THR A 96 12.98 0.85 -5.04
CA THR A 96 14.15 1.57 -5.55
C THR A 96 14.82 0.86 -6.72
N ASP A 97 14.47 -0.39 -6.97
CA ASP A 97 15.00 -1.15 -8.10
C ASP A 97 13.90 -2.04 -8.69
N ASN A 98 14.25 -2.85 -9.69
CA ASN A 98 13.30 -3.71 -10.40
C ASN A 98 13.39 -5.18 -10.01
N LYS A 99 14.04 -5.51 -8.89
CA LYS A 99 14.19 -6.89 -8.43
C LYS A 99 12.92 -7.44 -7.79
N VAL A 100 12.08 -6.57 -7.27
CA VAL A 100 10.80 -6.94 -6.65
C VAL A 100 9.67 -6.21 -7.37
N LEU A 101 8.66 -6.96 -7.79
CA LEU A 101 7.48 -6.39 -8.41
C LEU A 101 6.58 -5.75 -7.34
N PRO A 102 5.97 -4.59 -7.62
CA PRO A 102 5.03 -3.98 -6.66
C PRO A 102 3.91 -4.92 -6.23
N ARG A 103 3.35 -5.69 -7.14
CA ARG A 103 2.28 -6.65 -6.82
C ARG A 103 2.77 -7.80 -5.95
N PHE A 104 4.04 -8.20 -6.09
CA PHE A 104 4.63 -9.21 -5.21
C PHE A 104 4.83 -8.66 -3.80
N LEU A 105 5.31 -7.42 -3.68
CA LEU A 105 5.44 -6.76 -2.38
C LEU A 105 4.09 -6.64 -1.69
N ALA A 106 3.06 -6.21 -2.41
CA ALA A 106 1.71 -6.11 -1.86
C ALA A 106 1.19 -7.48 -1.43
N TRP A 107 1.40 -8.52 -2.24
CA TRP A 107 1.03 -9.88 -1.88
C TRP A 107 1.71 -10.32 -0.60
N PHE A 108 3.03 -10.06 -0.48
CA PHE A 108 3.79 -10.41 0.72
C PHE A 108 3.22 -9.71 1.96
N LEU A 109 2.94 -8.41 1.86
CA LEU A 109 2.41 -7.64 2.99
C LEU A 109 1.00 -8.09 3.37
N ASN A 110 0.21 -8.55 2.40
CA ASN A 110 -1.15 -9.06 2.66
C ASN A 110 -1.18 -10.53 3.09
N ASN A 111 -0.05 -11.21 3.04
CA ASN A 111 0.02 -12.64 3.40
C ASN A 111 -0.33 -12.82 4.88
N PRO A 112 -1.16 -13.82 5.23
CA PRO A 112 -1.57 -14.03 6.62
C PRO A 112 -0.41 -14.14 7.61
N THR A 113 0.69 -14.80 7.24
CA THR A 113 1.86 -14.91 8.10
C THR A 113 2.48 -13.55 8.37
N THR A 114 2.65 -12.72 7.33
CA THR A 114 3.17 -11.37 7.47
C THR A 114 2.23 -10.50 8.30
N GLN A 115 0.93 -10.61 8.07
CA GLN A 115 -0.06 -9.86 8.82
C GLN A 115 -0.01 -10.20 10.32
N THR A 116 0.17 -11.47 10.66
CA THR A 116 0.31 -11.89 12.06
C THR A 116 1.53 -11.26 12.70
N LEU A 117 2.68 -11.24 12.00
CA LEU A 117 3.90 -10.60 12.50
C LEU A 117 3.71 -9.10 12.70
N LEU A 118 3.07 -8.43 11.75
CA LEU A 118 2.84 -6.98 11.83
C LEU A 118 1.91 -6.62 12.98
N LYS A 119 0.82 -7.34 13.13
CA LYS A 119 -0.17 -7.07 14.19
C LYS A 119 0.39 -7.31 15.58
N ALA A 120 1.30 -8.25 15.73
CA ALA A 120 1.96 -8.51 17.00
C ALA A 120 2.85 -7.34 17.46
N GLN A 121 3.27 -6.49 16.53
CA GLN A 121 4.13 -5.35 16.80
C GLN A 121 3.40 -4.01 16.77
N ALA A 122 2.08 -4.03 16.58
CA ALA A 122 1.27 -2.81 16.60
C ALA A 122 1.24 -2.20 17.99
N ILE A 123 1.27 -0.86 18.05
CA ILE A 123 1.28 -0.08 19.28
C ILE A 123 0.01 0.75 19.36
N GLY A 124 -0.57 0.82 20.56
CA GLY A 124 -1.77 1.61 20.80
C GLY A 124 -2.93 0.72 21.26
N THR A 125 -3.80 1.27 22.11
CA THR A 125 -4.92 0.52 22.68
C THR A 125 -6.24 0.81 22.00
N SER A 126 -6.50 2.05 21.59
CA SER A 126 -7.74 2.42 20.92
C SER A 126 -7.62 2.36 19.40
N ILE A 127 -6.51 2.86 18.85
CA ILE A 127 -6.22 2.76 17.42
C ILE A 127 -4.80 2.21 17.29
N PRO A 128 -4.64 0.89 17.07
CA PRO A 128 -3.33 0.31 16.89
C PRO A 128 -2.65 0.88 15.64
N SER A 129 -1.33 1.01 15.69
CA SER A 129 -0.55 1.57 14.59
C SER A 129 0.72 0.76 14.40
N ILE A 130 1.07 0.50 13.14
CA ILE A 130 2.31 -0.17 12.75
C ILE A 130 3.29 0.92 12.34
N SER A 131 4.49 0.90 12.94
CA SER A 131 5.49 1.92 12.67
C SER A 131 6.24 1.68 11.37
N LYS A 132 6.82 2.74 10.84
CA LYS A 132 7.71 2.66 9.67
C LYS A 132 8.88 1.70 9.93
N GLN A 133 9.46 1.75 11.14
CA GLN A 133 10.58 0.89 11.51
C GLN A 133 10.22 -0.59 11.45
N VAL A 134 9.01 -0.95 11.85
CA VAL A 134 8.53 -2.34 11.78
C VAL A 134 8.49 -2.79 10.32
N LEU A 135 7.95 -1.96 9.41
CA LEU A 135 7.94 -2.28 7.99
C LEU A 135 9.35 -2.40 7.42
N GLU A 136 10.23 -1.46 7.76
CA GLU A 136 11.59 -1.42 7.26
C GLU A 136 12.39 -2.67 7.63
N ASN A 137 12.11 -3.25 8.77
CA ASN A 137 12.83 -4.40 9.29
C ASN A 137 12.19 -5.75 8.95
N LEU A 138 11.13 -5.78 8.16
CA LEU A 138 10.58 -7.04 7.66
C LEU A 138 11.54 -7.66 6.65
N GLU A 139 11.71 -8.97 6.75
CA GLU A 139 12.42 -9.74 5.73
C GLU A 139 11.45 -10.18 4.65
N ILE A 140 11.79 -9.86 3.39
CA ILE A 140 11.00 -10.29 2.24
C ILE A 140 11.83 -11.26 1.39
N PRO A 141 11.26 -12.42 0.98
CA PRO A 141 11.93 -13.27 0.02
C PRO A 141 11.97 -12.58 -1.35
N VAL A 142 13.07 -12.75 -2.08
CA VAL A 142 13.22 -12.15 -3.41
C VAL A 142 13.56 -13.28 -4.39
N PRO A 143 12.53 -14.05 -4.81
CA PRO A 143 12.72 -15.04 -5.88
C PRO A 143 12.90 -14.32 -7.22
N ASP A 144 13.19 -15.09 -8.27
CA ASP A 144 13.29 -14.49 -9.60
C ASP A 144 11.93 -13.90 -10.03
N ILE A 145 11.97 -13.03 -11.03
CA ILE A 145 10.77 -12.30 -11.49
C ILE A 145 9.69 -13.27 -11.99
N LYS A 146 10.09 -14.34 -12.65
CA LYS A 146 9.14 -15.36 -13.14
C LYS A 146 8.35 -15.99 -12.00
N THR A 147 9.04 -16.33 -10.90
CA THR A 147 8.40 -16.88 -9.71
C THR A 147 7.48 -15.86 -9.07
N GLN A 148 7.91 -14.59 -8.98
CA GLN A 148 7.08 -13.53 -8.42
C GLN A 148 5.78 -13.37 -9.21
N LYS A 149 5.85 -13.38 -10.55
CA LYS A 149 4.68 -13.30 -11.41
C LYS A 149 3.73 -14.48 -11.21
N ALA A 150 4.28 -15.68 -11.07
CA ALA A 150 3.47 -16.88 -10.81
C ALA A 150 2.72 -16.78 -9.49
N VAL A 151 3.39 -16.34 -8.43
CA VAL A 151 2.77 -16.15 -7.11
C VAL A 151 1.62 -15.15 -7.19
N VAL A 152 1.83 -14.02 -7.85
CA VAL A 152 0.80 -12.97 -8.02
C VAL A 152 -0.41 -13.53 -8.79
N GLU A 153 -0.19 -14.29 -9.86
CA GLU A 153 -1.28 -14.86 -10.64
C GLU A 153 -2.09 -15.89 -9.85
N ILE A 154 -1.43 -16.76 -9.09
CA ILE A 154 -2.12 -17.72 -8.23
C ILE A 154 -2.98 -17.01 -7.20
N SER A 155 -2.45 -15.94 -6.60
CA SER A 155 -3.19 -15.14 -5.63
C SER A 155 -4.44 -14.51 -6.23
N LYS A 156 -4.36 -14.00 -7.46
CA LYS A 156 -5.52 -13.44 -8.17
C LYS A 156 -6.60 -14.49 -8.40
N LEU A 157 -6.22 -15.68 -8.82
CA LEU A 157 -7.16 -16.77 -9.05
C LEU A 157 -7.88 -17.17 -7.77
N ARG A 158 -7.17 -17.26 -6.66
CA ARG A 158 -7.78 -17.57 -5.35
C ARG A 158 -8.78 -16.50 -4.93
N ASN A 159 -8.47 -15.24 -5.15
CA ASN A 159 -9.38 -14.15 -4.83
C ASN A 159 -10.65 -14.20 -5.67
N ARG A 160 -10.55 -14.57 -6.95
CA ARG A 160 -11.72 -14.79 -7.82
C ARG A 160 -12.61 -15.91 -7.31
N GLU A 161 -12.03 -17.02 -6.88
CA GLU A 161 -12.81 -18.15 -6.33
C GLU A 161 -13.62 -17.71 -5.11
N LYS A 162 -13.05 -16.87 -4.24
CA LYS A 162 -13.76 -16.36 -3.07
C LYS A 162 -15.01 -15.56 -3.45
N PHE A 163 -14.96 -14.81 -4.55
CA PHE A 163 -16.10 -14.03 -5.01
C PHE A 163 -17.17 -14.87 -5.70
N LEU A 164 -16.80 -16.02 -6.25
CA LEU A 164 -17.73 -16.91 -6.94
C LEU A 164 -18.44 -17.88 -6.01
N LYS A 165 -18.01 -17.98 -4.79
CA LYS A 165 -18.66 -18.78 -3.76
C LYS A 165 -19.63 -17.90 -2.96
#